data_03b241433b60962fae8e5e24a4c6e5e4
#
_entry.id   03b241433b60962fae8e5e24a4c6e5e4
#
_cell.length_a   1.000
_cell.length_b   1.000
_cell.length_c   1.000
_cell.angle_alpha   90.00
_cell.angle_beta   90.00
_cell.angle_gamma   90.00
#
_symmetry.space_group_name_H-M   'P 1'
#
loop_
_entity.id
_entity.type
_entity.pdbx_description
1 polymer ?
#
loop_
_entity_poly.entity_id
_entity_poly.type
_entity_poly.pdbx_seq_one_letter_code
_entity_poly.pdbx_strand_id
1 'polypeptide(L)'
;MTTTQPLETLKTTFQLSANKIKHGLNGRVLLGTLVVLAALFAVGFIPRWRANAALTSSVRDQRPTVSVISSQRPGDGASLVLPGSTQAIQETAIYARTNGYVRKWNVDIGAKVEAGQLLAEIETPEVDQELNQARANVAQAIANSDLARATLARWQQLVAQKVVSSQEFDEKKSAADARAADLKVAQANVKRLEELQGFEKIVAPFTGIVTARNIDNGNLVTSGSAGQTTPLFRLAQTDTLRIYVTVPQTQSRSIAPGLGLTVAATLRAR
;
A
#
# COMPACT_ATOMS: atom_id res chain seq x y z
N MET A 1 40.95 -34.81 27.78
CA MET A 1 42.32 -34.92 28.20
C MET A 1 42.44 -34.12 29.48
N THR A 2 42.34 -34.83 30.62
CA THR A 2 43.40 -35.16 31.55
C THR A 2 43.95 -33.91 32.24
N THR A 3 43.90 -33.71 33.54
CA THR A 3 44.40 -34.62 34.53
C THR A 3 44.03 -34.14 35.94
N THR A 4 43.46 -35.03 36.69
CA THR A 4 43.37 -35.08 38.13
C THR A 4 44.77 -35.21 38.75
N GLN A 5 45.05 -34.57 39.88
CA GLN A 5 46.03 -35.09 40.84
C GLN A 5 45.73 -34.66 42.28
N PRO A 6 45.96 -35.51 43.25
CA PRO A 6 45.40 -35.43 44.57
C PRO A 6 46.35 -34.87 45.63
N LEU A 7 45.72 -34.35 46.70
CA LEU A 7 46.40 -33.95 47.92
C LEU A 7 46.40 -35.12 48.91
N GLU A 8 47.50 -35.83 48.97
CA GLU A 8 47.89 -36.61 50.16
C GLU A 8 49.31 -36.18 50.57
N THR A 9 49.53 -36.27 51.83
CA THR A 9 50.78 -36.10 52.60
C THR A 9 50.95 -34.76 53.31
N LEU A 10 50.62 -34.79 54.58
CA LEU A 10 51.48 -34.34 55.68
C LEU A 10 50.82 -34.68 57.02
N LYS A 11 50.78 -36.00 57.32
CA LYS A 11 50.81 -36.50 58.65
C LYS A 11 52.27 -36.92 58.89
N THR A 12 52.98 -36.23 59.69
CA THR A 12 54.02 -36.84 60.57
C THR A 12 54.65 -35.74 61.47
N THR A 13 54.77 -36.19 62.67
CA THR A 13 55.72 -35.74 63.66
C THR A 13 55.46 -34.49 64.46
N PHE A 14 54.85 -34.71 65.58
CA PHE A 14 55.40 -34.19 66.85
C PHE A 14 55.00 -35.10 68.01
N GLN A 15 55.78 -36.15 68.20
CA GLN A 15 55.92 -36.79 69.46
C GLN A 15 57.27 -36.40 70.08
N LEU A 16 57.27 -36.29 71.37
CA LEU A 16 58.39 -36.22 72.30
C LEU A 16 58.78 -34.80 72.79
N SER A 17 58.36 -34.47 73.97
CA SER A 17 59.25 -34.67 75.16
C SER A 17 58.49 -34.35 76.43
N ALA A 18 58.10 -35.39 77.14
CA ALA A 18 57.77 -35.26 78.56
C ALA A 18 59.07 -35.60 79.39
N ASN A 19 59.62 -34.63 80.03
CA ASN A 19 60.41 -34.97 81.23
C ASN A 19 60.52 -33.79 82.15
N LYS A 20 59.95 -33.94 83.35
CA LYS A 20 60.57 -33.64 84.64
C LYS A 20 60.96 -32.20 84.99
N ILE A 21 60.06 -31.48 85.66
CA ILE A 21 60.46 -30.57 86.73
C ILE A 21 59.56 -30.79 87.95
N LYS A 22 59.99 -31.57 88.85
CA LYS A 22 59.53 -31.53 90.25
C LYS A 22 60.37 -30.49 90.99
N HIS A 23 59.72 -29.45 91.37
CA HIS A 23 60.12 -28.71 92.61
C HIS A 23 58.97 -27.85 93.07
N GLY A 24 58.70 -27.95 94.33
CA GLY A 24 57.67 -27.37 95.13
C GLY A 24 57.29 -25.97 94.86
N LEU A 25 56.09 -25.77 94.45
CA LEU A 25 55.49 -24.46 94.38
C LEU A 25 54.38 -24.41 95.43
N ASN A 26 54.55 -23.55 96.44
CA ASN A 26 53.58 -23.32 97.52
C ASN A 26 52.17 -23.12 96.93
N GLY A 27 51.14 -23.85 97.37
CA GLY A 27 49.78 -23.82 96.86
C GLY A 27 49.18 -22.40 96.71
N ARG A 28 49.72 -21.45 97.42
CA ARG A 28 49.27 -20.03 97.28
C ARG A 28 49.75 -19.38 96.00
N VAL A 29 50.93 -19.73 95.46
CA VAL A 29 51.47 -19.20 94.22
C VAL A 29 50.76 -19.82 93.03
N LEU A 30 50.41 -21.14 93.13
CA LEU A 30 49.66 -21.81 92.08
C LEU A 30 48.22 -21.28 91.98
N LEU A 31 47.62 -20.96 93.14
CA LEU A 31 46.29 -20.35 93.14
C LEU A 31 46.34 -18.93 92.58
N GLY A 32 47.37 -18.13 92.90
CA GLY A 32 47.56 -16.76 92.29
C GLY A 32 47.78 -16.78 90.82
N THR A 33 48.61 -17.71 90.27
CA THR A 33 48.83 -17.84 88.86
C THR A 33 47.59 -18.31 88.13
N LEU A 34 46.77 -19.23 88.73
CA LEU A 34 45.52 -19.65 88.17
C LEU A 34 44.50 -18.53 88.09
N VAL A 35 44.41 -17.62 89.05
CA VAL A 35 43.52 -16.47 89.08
C VAL A 35 43.94 -15.47 88.03
N VAL A 36 45.24 -15.19 87.92
CA VAL A 36 45.74 -14.27 86.88
C VAL A 36 45.50 -14.83 85.45
N LEU A 37 45.67 -16.14 85.25
CA LEU A 37 45.40 -16.81 83.99
C LEU A 37 43.89 -16.78 83.68
N ALA A 38 43.05 -17.01 84.68
CA ALA A 38 41.60 -16.91 84.46
C ALA A 38 41.14 -15.44 84.19
N ALA A 39 41.76 -14.47 84.84
CA ALA A 39 41.47 -13.06 84.57
C ALA A 39 41.92 -12.64 83.11
N LEU A 40 43.10 -13.11 82.71
CA LEU A 40 43.56 -12.86 81.36
C LEU A 40 42.68 -13.56 80.31
N PHE A 41 42.24 -14.76 80.61
CA PHE A 41 41.33 -15.51 79.75
C PHE A 41 39.97 -14.78 79.68
N ALA A 42 39.45 -14.34 80.80
CA ALA A 42 38.20 -13.66 80.87
C ALA A 42 38.24 -12.27 80.08
N VAL A 43 39.36 -11.55 80.23
CA VAL A 43 39.54 -10.28 79.50
C VAL A 43 39.69 -10.51 77.96
N GLY A 44 40.31 -11.57 77.56
CA GLY A 44 40.45 -11.88 76.12
C GLY A 44 39.27 -12.58 75.49
N PHE A 45 38.51 -13.37 76.26
CA PHE A 45 37.45 -14.25 75.74
C PHE A 45 36.05 -13.56 75.73
N ILE A 46 35.77 -12.75 76.74
CA ILE A 46 34.50 -12.06 76.87
C ILE A 46 34.24 -11.05 75.75
N PRO A 47 35.22 -10.16 75.38
CA PRO A 47 34.98 -9.24 74.24
C PRO A 47 34.82 -9.97 72.90
N ARG A 48 35.55 -11.13 72.72
CA ARG A 48 35.37 -11.93 71.49
C ARG A 48 34.03 -12.59 71.38
N TRP A 49 33.44 -13.05 72.50
CA TRP A 49 32.08 -13.61 72.50
C TRP A 49 31.02 -12.55 72.24
N ARG A 50 31.19 -11.36 72.77
CA ARG A 50 30.27 -10.22 72.54
C ARG A 50 30.38 -9.74 71.08
N ALA A 51 31.58 -9.73 70.54
CA ALA A 51 31.78 -9.34 69.15
C ALA A 51 31.16 -10.36 68.15
N ASN A 52 31.31 -11.66 68.45
CA ASN A 52 30.68 -12.69 67.63
C ASN A 52 29.15 -12.71 67.75
N ALA A 53 28.58 -12.40 68.91
CA ALA A 53 27.14 -12.32 69.10
C ALA A 53 26.57 -11.08 68.37
N ALA A 54 27.32 -9.96 68.35
CA ALA A 54 26.89 -8.76 67.61
C ALA A 54 26.97 -8.99 66.07
N LEU A 55 27.97 -9.72 65.56
CA LEU A 55 28.05 -10.10 64.16
C LEU A 55 26.95 -11.04 63.71
N THR A 56 26.54 -11.96 64.56
CA THR A 56 25.47 -12.90 64.25
C THR A 56 24.09 -12.24 64.20
N SER A 57 23.87 -11.22 65.03
CA SER A 57 22.65 -10.43 65.00
C SER A 57 22.59 -9.50 63.78
N SER A 58 23.69 -8.87 63.37
CA SER A 58 23.77 -8.01 62.20
C SER A 58 23.63 -8.75 60.85
N VAL A 59 24.08 -10.00 60.82
CA VAL A 59 23.89 -10.86 59.61
C VAL A 59 22.47 -11.37 59.53
N ARG A 60 21.80 -11.56 60.68
CA ARG A 60 20.41 -12.08 60.69
C ARG A 60 19.38 -11.02 60.33
N ASP A 61 19.73 -9.74 60.43
CA ASP A 61 18.85 -8.61 60.10
C ASP A 61 19.07 -8.04 58.69
N GLN A 62 20.06 -8.59 57.97
CA GLN A 62 20.19 -8.33 56.52
C GLN A 62 19.18 -9.19 55.78
N ARG A 63 17.91 -8.79 55.86
CA ARG A 63 16.93 -9.27 54.88
C ARG A 63 17.38 -8.82 53.52
N PRO A 64 17.57 -9.72 52.55
CA PRO A 64 17.90 -9.29 51.20
C PRO A 64 16.76 -8.40 50.70
N THR A 65 17.05 -7.11 50.52
CA THR A 65 16.13 -6.18 49.90
C THR A 65 16.04 -6.57 48.43
N VAL A 66 15.04 -7.33 48.05
CA VAL A 66 14.75 -7.64 46.68
C VAL A 66 13.96 -6.47 46.14
N SER A 67 14.53 -5.73 45.21
CA SER A 67 13.81 -4.72 44.44
C SER A 67 12.82 -5.44 43.52
N VAL A 68 11.59 -5.51 43.92
CA VAL A 68 10.52 -6.05 43.07
C VAL A 68 10.10 -4.93 42.13
N ILE A 69 10.51 -5.02 40.88
CA ILE A 69 9.93 -4.21 39.81
C ILE A 69 8.57 -4.86 39.51
N SER A 70 7.50 -4.19 39.92
CA SER A 70 6.18 -4.56 39.48
C SER A 70 6.11 -4.32 37.96
N SER A 71 6.03 -5.41 37.20
CA SER A 71 5.73 -5.31 35.77
C SER A 71 4.33 -4.72 35.64
N GLN A 72 4.26 -3.43 35.41
CA GLN A 72 3.04 -2.84 34.90
C GLN A 72 2.83 -3.44 33.50
N ARG A 73 1.74 -4.15 33.32
CA ARG A 73 1.25 -4.42 31.98
C ARG A 73 1.15 -3.07 31.28
N PRO A 74 1.76 -2.90 30.09
CA PRO A 74 1.45 -1.73 29.29
C PRO A 74 -0.07 -1.61 29.27
N GLY A 75 -0.59 -0.48 29.75
CA GLY A 75 -2.04 -0.26 29.71
C GLY A 75 -2.54 -0.58 28.29
N ASP A 76 -3.80 -0.99 28.18
CA ASP A 76 -4.49 -1.36 26.91
C ASP A 76 -4.50 -0.26 25.83
N GLY A 77 -3.50 0.59 25.78
CA GLY A 77 -3.35 1.76 24.93
C GLY A 77 -1.94 1.98 24.37
N ALA A 78 -1.11 0.95 24.23
CA ALA A 78 0.12 1.11 23.47
C ALA A 78 -0.25 1.38 22.01
N SER A 79 -0.33 2.67 21.64
CA SER A 79 -0.58 3.05 20.26
C SER A 79 0.61 2.60 19.40
N LEU A 80 0.36 1.70 18.49
CA LEU A 80 1.34 1.22 17.53
C LEU A 80 1.37 2.18 16.34
N VAL A 81 2.45 2.94 16.19
CA VAL A 81 2.65 3.82 15.05
C VAL A 81 3.31 3.05 13.92
N LEU A 82 2.61 2.90 12.82
CA LEU A 82 3.10 2.19 11.64
C LEU A 82 3.15 3.13 10.43
N PRO A 83 4.16 3.00 9.57
CA PRO A 83 4.18 3.75 8.31
C PRO A 83 3.10 3.23 7.38
N GLY A 84 2.39 4.14 6.74
CA GLY A 84 1.36 3.83 5.75
C GLY A 84 1.48 4.71 4.52
N SER A 85 1.00 4.21 3.38
CA SER A 85 0.84 4.96 2.14
C SER A 85 -0.65 5.08 1.82
N THR A 86 -1.04 6.28 1.40
CA THR A 86 -2.41 6.58 1.00
C THR A 86 -2.49 6.60 -0.52
N GLN A 87 -3.46 5.88 -1.08
CA GLN A 87 -3.73 5.83 -2.50
C GLN A 87 -5.21 6.14 -2.78
N ALA A 88 -5.49 6.74 -3.92
CA ALA A 88 -6.86 6.88 -4.39
C ALA A 88 -7.49 5.50 -4.61
N ILE A 89 -8.79 5.36 -4.37
CA ILE A 89 -9.48 4.09 -4.62
C ILE A 89 -9.50 3.77 -6.11
N GLN A 90 -9.59 4.79 -6.94
CA GLN A 90 -9.55 4.71 -8.39
C GLN A 90 -8.66 5.82 -8.95
N GLU A 91 -7.70 5.43 -9.78
CA GLU A 91 -6.86 6.33 -10.53
C GLU A 91 -6.81 5.85 -11.98
N THR A 92 -6.93 6.78 -12.93
CA THR A 92 -6.83 6.46 -14.34
C THR A 92 -6.03 7.50 -15.09
N ALA A 93 -5.35 7.04 -16.13
CA ALA A 93 -4.68 7.86 -17.11
C ALA A 93 -5.58 8.00 -18.34
N ILE A 94 -5.84 9.22 -18.76
CA ILE A 94 -6.68 9.56 -19.90
C ILE A 94 -5.79 9.82 -21.10
N TYR A 95 -6.01 9.07 -22.16
CA TYR A 95 -5.26 9.15 -23.42
C TYR A 95 -6.11 9.69 -24.55
N ALA A 96 -5.46 10.25 -25.58
CA ALA A 96 -6.12 10.56 -26.84
C ALA A 96 -6.57 9.26 -27.53
N ARG A 97 -7.75 9.27 -28.12
CA ARG A 97 -8.30 8.18 -28.93
C ARG A 97 -8.27 8.51 -30.43
N THR A 98 -7.92 9.74 -30.76
CA THR A 98 -7.75 10.24 -32.11
C THR A 98 -6.45 11.03 -32.21
N ASN A 99 -5.92 11.18 -33.44
CA ASN A 99 -4.76 12.01 -33.72
C ASN A 99 -5.24 13.43 -34.01
N GLY A 100 -4.49 14.45 -33.56
CA GLY A 100 -4.83 15.83 -33.81
C GLY A 100 -4.04 16.79 -32.94
N TYR A 101 -4.43 18.05 -32.94
CA TYR A 101 -3.83 19.09 -32.12
C TYR A 101 -4.75 19.47 -30.97
N VAL A 102 -4.19 19.70 -29.78
CA VAL A 102 -4.96 20.21 -28.64
C VAL A 102 -5.40 21.61 -28.95
N ARG A 103 -6.70 21.83 -29.15
CA ARG A 103 -7.29 23.13 -29.37
C ARG A 103 -7.31 23.96 -28.10
N LYS A 104 -7.83 23.38 -27.03
CA LYS A 104 -7.88 24.01 -25.70
C LYS A 104 -8.06 22.95 -24.62
N TRP A 105 -7.63 23.28 -23.43
CA TRP A 105 -7.97 22.56 -22.21
C TRP A 105 -8.83 23.44 -21.30
N ASN A 106 -9.73 22.81 -20.53
CA ASN A 106 -10.72 23.52 -19.69
C ASN A 106 -10.46 23.33 -18.21
N VAL A 107 -9.57 22.41 -17.81
CA VAL A 107 -9.31 22.04 -16.42
C VAL A 107 -7.81 21.92 -16.18
N ASP A 108 -7.35 22.36 -15.01
CA ASP A 108 -5.94 22.28 -14.63
C ASP A 108 -5.72 21.33 -13.45
N ILE A 109 -4.46 21.11 -13.10
CA ILE A 109 -4.04 20.26 -11.97
C ILE A 109 -4.70 20.76 -10.69
N GLY A 110 -5.26 19.84 -9.89
CA GLY A 110 -5.98 20.14 -8.67
C GLY A 110 -7.46 20.48 -8.85
N ALA A 111 -7.94 20.65 -10.09
CA ALA A 111 -9.35 20.91 -10.36
C ALA A 111 -10.21 19.69 -10.05
N LYS A 112 -11.35 19.91 -9.40
CA LYS A 112 -12.41 18.91 -9.26
C LYS A 112 -13.23 18.83 -10.53
N VAL A 113 -13.49 17.63 -11.00
CA VAL A 113 -14.25 17.36 -12.21
C VAL A 113 -15.32 16.32 -11.94
N GLU A 114 -16.43 16.43 -12.66
CA GLU A 114 -17.54 15.47 -12.61
C GLU A 114 -17.44 14.48 -13.78
N ALA A 115 -18.06 13.31 -13.61
CA ALA A 115 -18.17 12.32 -14.68
C ALA A 115 -18.84 12.93 -15.91
N GLY A 116 -18.22 12.79 -17.10
CA GLY A 116 -18.67 13.38 -18.35
C GLY A 116 -18.27 14.84 -18.59
N GLN A 117 -17.64 15.49 -17.62
CA GLN A 117 -17.15 16.88 -17.79
C GLN A 117 -16.07 16.95 -18.85
N LEU A 118 -16.13 17.98 -19.72
CA LEU A 118 -15.16 18.22 -20.79
C LEU A 118 -13.84 18.74 -20.20
N LEU A 119 -12.76 17.98 -20.41
CA LEU A 119 -11.41 18.29 -19.92
C LEU A 119 -10.60 19.05 -20.97
N ALA A 120 -10.64 18.60 -22.22
CA ALA A 120 -9.96 19.22 -23.34
C ALA A 120 -10.68 18.93 -24.68
N GLU A 121 -10.35 19.73 -25.68
CA GLU A 121 -10.78 19.53 -27.06
C GLU A 121 -9.57 19.32 -27.96
N ILE A 122 -9.66 18.32 -28.83
CA ILE A 122 -8.68 18.03 -29.88
C ILE A 122 -9.27 18.49 -31.21
N GLU A 123 -8.50 19.13 -32.03
CA GLU A 123 -8.88 19.49 -33.39
C GLU A 123 -8.36 18.43 -34.36
N THR A 124 -9.28 17.85 -35.15
CA THR A 124 -9.00 16.79 -36.12
C THR A 124 -9.52 17.12 -37.50
N PRO A 125 -8.91 18.08 -38.19
CA PRO A 125 -9.41 18.60 -39.49
C PRO A 125 -9.51 17.52 -40.57
N GLU A 126 -8.70 16.48 -40.47
CA GLU A 126 -8.72 15.34 -41.39
C GLU A 126 -10.03 14.53 -41.23
N VAL A 127 -10.43 14.19 -39.96
CA VAL A 127 -11.67 13.48 -39.67
C VAL A 127 -12.88 14.30 -40.10
N ASP A 128 -12.86 15.64 -39.89
CA ASP A 128 -13.93 16.53 -40.30
C ASP A 128 -14.13 16.53 -41.84
N GLN A 129 -13.02 16.54 -42.59
CA GLN A 129 -13.08 16.44 -44.05
C GLN A 129 -13.57 15.08 -44.53
N GLU A 130 -13.11 14.00 -43.92
CA GLU A 130 -13.60 12.67 -44.23
C GLU A 130 -15.09 12.52 -43.92
N LEU A 131 -15.58 13.08 -42.82
CA LEU A 131 -16.99 13.05 -42.43
C LEU A 131 -17.83 13.85 -43.44
N ASN A 132 -17.38 15.02 -43.86
CA ASN A 132 -18.07 15.81 -44.88
C ASN A 132 -18.16 15.06 -46.20
N GLN A 133 -17.09 14.39 -46.64
CA GLN A 133 -17.08 13.54 -47.82
C GLN A 133 -18.04 12.36 -47.70
N ALA A 134 -18.06 11.68 -46.52
CA ALA A 134 -18.95 10.56 -46.26
C ALA A 134 -20.44 11.00 -46.29
N ARG A 135 -20.74 12.18 -45.75
CA ARG A 135 -22.10 12.76 -45.80
C ARG A 135 -22.54 13.06 -47.27
N ALA A 136 -21.62 13.56 -48.10
CA ALA A 136 -21.89 13.76 -49.52
C ALA A 136 -22.17 12.39 -50.24
N ASN A 137 -21.41 11.33 -49.87
CA ASN A 137 -21.64 10.01 -50.41
C ASN A 137 -23.00 9.41 -49.96
N VAL A 138 -23.44 9.69 -48.75
CA VAL A 138 -24.80 9.32 -48.31
C VAL A 138 -25.87 10.04 -49.14
N ALA A 139 -25.70 11.34 -49.39
CA ALA A 139 -26.66 12.09 -50.22
C ALA A 139 -26.76 11.50 -51.64
N GLN A 140 -25.64 11.14 -52.25
CA GLN A 140 -25.62 10.45 -53.53
C GLN A 140 -26.31 9.06 -53.47
N ALA A 141 -26.05 8.26 -52.44
CA ALA A 141 -26.65 6.94 -52.24
C ALA A 141 -28.16 7.04 -52.02
N ILE A 142 -28.66 8.07 -51.34
CA ILE A 142 -30.10 8.36 -51.17
C ILE A 142 -30.72 8.59 -52.54
N ALA A 143 -30.15 9.50 -53.35
CA ALA A 143 -30.69 9.81 -54.68
C ALA A 143 -30.76 8.57 -55.60
N ASN A 144 -29.71 7.74 -55.55
CA ASN A 144 -29.67 6.47 -56.32
C ASN A 144 -30.71 5.44 -55.81
N SER A 145 -30.85 5.35 -54.52
CA SER A 145 -31.85 4.42 -53.89
C SER A 145 -33.29 4.89 -54.22
N ASP A 146 -33.55 6.20 -54.16
CA ASP A 146 -34.85 6.73 -54.45
C ASP A 146 -35.23 6.58 -55.93
N LEU A 147 -34.27 6.76 -56.85
CA LEU A 147 -34.45 6.50 -58.26
C LEU A 147 -34.78 5.03 -58.54
N ALA A 148 -34.02 4.11 -57.92
CA ALA A 148 -34.27 2.66 -58.07
C ALA A 148 -35.59 2.26 -57.48
N ARG A 149 -36.01 2.79 -56.32
CA ARG A 149 -37.28 2.55 -55.69
C ARG A 149 -38.45 3.10 -56.56
N ALA A 150 -38.33 4.29 -57.09
CA ALA A 150 -39.33 4.86 -57.98
C ALA A 150 -39.47 4.03 -59.29
N THR A 151 -38.35 3.51 -59.79
CA THR A 151 -38.32 2.63 -60.94
C THR A 151 -39.02 1.32 -60.62
N LEU A 152 -38.71 0.67 -59.51
CA LEU A 152 -39.35 -0.58 -59.07
C LEU A 152 -40.84 -0.39 -58.90
N ALA A 153 -41.30 0.73 -58.29
CA ALA A 153 -42.73 1.02 -58.16
C ALA A 153 -43.46 1.10 -59.49
N ARG A 154 -42.87 1.74 -60.53
CA ARG A 154 -43.42 1.74 -61.87
C ARG A 154 -43.49 0.35 -62.50
N TRP A 155 -42.42 -0.46 -62.37
CA TRP A 155 -42.40 -1.80 -62.90
C TRP A 155 -43.36 -2.74 -62.18
N GLN A 156 -43.63 -2.54 -60.92
CA GLN A 156 -44.61 -3.25 -60.14
C GLN A 156 -46.04 -3.07 -60.70
N GLN A 157 -46.36 -1.85 -61.18
CA GLN A 157 -47.64 -1.56 -61.87
C GLN A 157 -47.71 -2.22 -63.23
N LEU A 158 -46.58 -2.20 -64.01
CA LEU A 158 -46.55 -2.80 -65.39
C LEU A 158 -46.65 -4.32 -65.35
N VAL A 159 -46.00 -4.98 -64.36
CA VAL A 159 -46.15 -6.44 -64.19
C VAL A 159 -47.60 -6.83 -63.83
N ALA A 160 -48.22 -6.05 -62.98
CA ALA A 160 -49.64 -6.27 -62.63
C ALA A 160 -50.61 -6.20 -63.86
N GLN A 161 -50.24 -5.37 -64.83
CA GLN A 161 -50.91 -5.22 -66.09
C GLN A 161 -50.49 -6.23 -67.20
N LYS A 162 -49.51 -7.13 -66.89
CA LYS A 162 -48.94 -8.10 -67.81
C LYS A 162 -48.22 -7.48 -69.02
N VAL A 163 -47.71 -6.22 -68.87
CA VAL A 163 -47.00 -5.49 -69.96
C VAL A 163 -45.52 -5.86 -70.01
N VAL A 164 -44.92 -6.32 -68.87
CA VAL A 164 -43.53 -6.70 -68.74
C VAL A 164 -43.40 -8.12 -68.18
N SER A 165 -42.26 -8.77 -68.41
CA SER A 165 -41.98 -10.10 -67.90
C SER A 165 -41.68 -10.08 -66.39
N SER A 166 -41.92 -11.19 -65.72
CA SER A 166 -41.54 -11.37 -64.34
C SER A 166 -40.02 -11.25 -64.11
N GLN A 167 -39.23 -11.71 -65.06
CA GLN A 167 -37.78 -11.64 -65.02
C GLN A 167 -37.30 -10.15 -64.97
N GLU A 168 -37.81 -9.33 -65.82
CA GLU A 168 -37.46 -7.90 -65.88
C GLU A 168 -37.89 -7.17 -64.58
N PHE A 169 -39.02 -7.57 -63.99
CA PHE A 169 -39.42 -7.05 -62.66
C PHE A 169 -38.44 -7.48 -61.59
N ASP A 170 -38.04 -8.78 -61.54
CA ASP A 170 -37.11 -9.28 -60.56
C ASP A 170 -35.71 -8.65 -60.68
N GLU A 171 -35.27 -8.28 -61.91
CA GLU A 171 -34.05 -7.53 -62.11
C GLU A 171 -34.15 -6.11 -61.51
N LYS A 172 -35.29 -5.39 -61.68
CA LYS A 172 -35.45 -4.03 -61.10
C LYS A 172 -35.59 -4.11 -59.58
N LYS A 173 -36.24 -5.16 -59.07
CA LYS A 173 -36.32 -5.41 -57.61
C LYS A 173 -34.93 -5.64 -57.01
N SER A 174 -34.16 -6.52 -57.65
CA SER A 174 -32.76 -6.80 -57.19
C SER A 174 -31.87 -5.56 -57.26
N ALA A 175 -32.04 -4.74 -58.31
CA ALA A 175 -31.35 -3.45 -58.41
C ALA A 175 -31.76 -2.46 -57.31
N ALA A 176 -33.03 -2.39 -56.97
CA ALA A 176 -33.48 -1.52 -55.87
C ALA A 176 -32.98 -2.00 -54.51
N ASP A 177 -32.99 -3.31 -54.28
CA ASP A 177 -32.46 -3.92 -53.05
C ASP A 177 -30.96 -3.67 -52.95
N ALA A 178 -30.19 -3.76 -54.03
CA ALA A 178 -28.77 -3.45 -54.09
C ALA A 178 -28.50 -1.98 -53.72
N ARG A 179 -29.26 -1.00 -54.32
CA ARG A 179 -29.09 0.43 -54.00
C ARG A 179 -29.50 0.74 -52.56
N ALA A 180 -30.49 0.03 -52.00
CA ALA A 180 -30.84 0.18 -50.61
C ALA A 180 -29.73 -0.37 -49.67
N ALA A 181 -29.01 -1.42 -50.06
CA ALA A 181 -27.84 -1.91 -49.35
C ALA A 181 -26.66 -0.95 -49.44
N ASP A 182 -26.39 -0.37 -50.62
CA ASP A 182 -25.33 0.68 -50.81
C ASP A 182 -25.58 1.88 -49.88
N LEU A 183 -26.83 2.33 -49.74
CA LEU A 183 -27.19 3.42 -48.83
C LEU A 183 -26.89 3.06 -47.38
N LYS A 184 -27.21 1.84 -46.95
CA LYS A 184 -26.90 1.38 -45.58
C LYS A 184 -25.41 1.36 -45.30
N VAL A 185 -24.60 0.94 -46.28
CA VAL A 185 -23.12 0.97 -46.18
C VAL A 185 -22.59 2.41 -46.01
N ALA A 186 -23.10 3.33 -46.84
CA ALA A 186 -22.71 4.73 -46.74
C ALA A 186 -23.10 5.34 -45.38
N GLN A 187 -24.30 5.07 -44.89
CA GLN A 187 -24.77 5.52 -43.57
C GLN A 187 -23.91 4.94 -42.42
N ALA A 188 -23.55 3.66 -42.49
CA ALA A 188 -22.67 3.04 -41.52
C ALA A 188 -21.28 3.70 -41.46
N ASN A 189 -20.75 4.11 -42.64
CA ASN A 189 -19.48 4.83 -42.69
C ASN A 189 -19.56 6.21 -42.04
N VAL A 190 -20.65 6.97 -42.28
CA VAL A 190 -20.87 8.25 -41.58
C VAL A 190 -20.92 8.05 -40.08
N LYS A 191 -21.67 7.06 -39.60
CA LYS A 191 -21.75 6.77 -38.16
C LYS A 191 -20.38 6.45 -37.56
N ARG A 192 -19.55 5.65 -38.23
CA ARG A 192 -18.18 5.38 -37.80
C ARG A 192 -17.34 6.66 -37.65
N LEU A 193 -17.44 7.57 -38.61
CA LEU A 193 -16.71 8.85 -38.61
C LEU A 193 -17.24 9.80 -37.54
N GLU A 194 -18.53 9.83 -37.29
CA GLU A 194 -19.14 10.60 -36.18
C GLU A 194 -18.69 10.07 -34.81
N GLU A 195 -18.53 8.76 -34.65
CA GLU A 195 -17.95 8.19 -33.44
C GLU A 195 -16.48 8.59 -33.27
N LEU A 196 -15.68 8.63 -34.36
CA LEU A 196 -14.30 9.12 -34.34
C LEU A 196 -14.23 10.61 -34.00
N GLN A 197 -15.12 11.43 -34.56
CA GLN A 197 -15.24 12.85 -34.22
C GLN A 197 -15.63 13.04 -32.76
N GLY A 198 -16.47 12.18 -32.21
CA GLY A 198 -16.81 12.22 -30.79
C GLY A 198 -15.61 12.10 -29.85
N PHE A 199 -14.49 11.49 -30.32
CA PHE A 199 -13.25 11.37 -29.56
C PHE A 199 -12.41 12.66 -29.53
N GLU A 200 -12.78 13.70 -30.26
CA GLU A 200 -12.20 15.05 -30.13
C GLU A 200 -12.43 15.64 -28.75
N LYS A 201 -13.55 15.25 -28.11
CA LYS A 201 -13.90 15.69 -26.76
C LYS A 201 -13.35 14.73 -25.73
N ILE A 202 -12.35 15.19 -25.01
CA ILE A 202 -11.79 14.44 -23.88
C ILE A 202 -12.62 14.73 -22.64
N VAL A 203 -13.31 13.71 -22.12
CA VAL A 203 -14.19 13.84 -20.96
C VAL A 203 -13.69 13.00 -19.78
N ALA A 204 -14.07 13.41 -18.57
CA ALA A 204 -13.76 12.68 -17.35
C ALA A 204 -14.59 11.39 -17.29
N PRO A 205 -13.96 10.19 -17.07
CA PRO A 205 -14.69 8.94 -16.98
C PRO A 205 -15.44 8.77 -15.64
N PHE A 206 -15.02 9.48 -14.59
CA PHE A 206 -15.63 9.49 -13.27
C PHE A 206 -15.35 10.81 -12.56
N THR A 207 -16.06 11.08 -11.49
CA THR A 207 -15.88 12.26 -10.64
C THR A 207 -14.61 12.14 -9.80
N GLY A 208 -13.74 13.15 -9.82
CA GLY A 208 -12.45 13.12 -9.12
C GLY A 208 -11.67 14.43 -9.20
N ILE A 209 -10.38 14.33 -8.94
CA ILE A 209 -9.43 15.45 -9.02
C ILE A 209 -8.38 15.16 -10.08
N VAL A 210 -8.06 16.16 -10.88
CA VAL A 210 -6.96 16.08 -11.87
C VAL A 210 -5.62 16.10 -11.12
N THR A 211 -4.86 15.01 -11.18
CA THR A 211 -3.56 14.89 -10.50
C THR A 211 -2.39 15.26 -11.39
N ALA A 212 -2.55 15.13 -12.71
CA ALA A 212 -1.54 15.56 -13.68
C ALA A 212 -2.20 16.00 -14.98
N ARG A 213 -1.60 16.99 -15.64
CA ARG A 213 -1.89 17.45 -17.00
C ARG A 213 -0.58 17.50 -17.78
N ASN A 214 -0.52 16.77 -18.89
CA ASN A 214 0.69 16.66 -19.71
C ASN A 214 0.45 17.20 -21.12
N ILE A 215 -0.50 18.10 -21.28
CA ILE A 215 -0.84 18.73 -22.56
C ILE A 215 -0.89 20.23 -22.42
N ASP A 216 -0.52 20.90 -23.51
CA ASP A 216 -0.69 22.33 -23.69
C ASP A 216 -1.38 22.59 -25.03
N ASN A 217 -1.95 23.81 -25.20
CA ASN A 217 -2.60 24.19 -26.43
C ASN A 217 -1.61 24.13 -27.59
N GLY A 218 -2.02 23.55 -28.69
CA GLY A 218 -1.19 23.36 -29.88
C GLY A 218 -0.33 22.09 -29.85
N ASN A 219 -0.31 21.31 -28.77
CA ASN A 219 0.42 20.05 -28.74
C ASN A 219 -0.21 19.05 -29.71
N LEU A 220 0.63 18.38 -30.48
CA LEU A 220 0.23 17.23 -31.28
C LEU A 220 0.02 16.03 -30.33
N VAL A 221 -1.15 15.41 -30.45
CA VAL A 221 -1.49 14.18 -29.72
C VAL A 221 -1.74 13.05 -30.70
N THR A 222 -1.34 11.85 -30.31
CA THR A 222 -1.53 10.64 -31.12
C THR A 222 -2.36 9.63 -30.32
N SER A 223 -3.18 8.84 -31.02
CA SER A 223 -4.00 7.81 -30.41
C SER A 223 -3.12 6.75 -29.73
N GLY A 224 -3.54 6.28 -28.56
CA GLY A 224 -2.79 5.42 -27.63
C GLY A 224 -2.41 4.01 -28.10
N SER A 225 -2.56 3.69 -29.37
CA SER A 225 -2.26 2.35 -29.90
C SER A 225 -0.79 2.10 -30.26
N ALA A 226 0.08 3.13 -30.19
CA ALA A 226 1.45 3.08 -30.68
C ALA A 226 2.55 3.03 -29.58
N GLY A 227 2.28 2.47 -28.42
CA GLY A 227 3.34 2.00 -27.48
C GLY A 227 4.06 3.03 -26.62
N GLN A 228 4.01 4.34 -26.91
CA GLN A 228 4.61 5.40 -26.10
C GLN A 228 3.75 6.68 -26.11
N THR A 229 2.55 6.58 -25.61
CA THR A 229 1.71 7.76 -25.49
C THR A 229 1.75 8.29 -24.07
N THR A 230 2.11 9.56 -23.94
CA THR A 230 1.96 10.28 -22.68
C THR A 230 0.48 10.48 -22.40
N PRO A 231 -0.03 10.14 -21.21
CA PRO A 231 -1.42 10.41 -20.88
C PRO A 231 -1.67 11.92 -20.90
N LEU A 232 -2.81 12.32 -21.43
CA LEU A 232 -3.20 13.74 -21.46
C LEU A 232 -3.45 14.28 -20.07
N PHE A 233 -4.23 13.50 -19.29
CA PHE A 233 -4.56 13.79 -17.90
C PHE A 233 -4.40 12.55 -17.06
N ARG A 234 -4.18 12.73 -15.75
CA ARG A 234 -4.40 11.72 -14.72
C ARG A 234 -5.51 12.18 -13.80
N LEU A 235 -6.44 11.31 -13.52
CA LEU A 235 -7.60 11.58 -12.69
C LEU A 235 -7.62 10.58 -11.54
N ALA A 236 -7.79 11.09 -10.31
CA ALA A 236 -7.89 10.27 -9.10
C ALA A 236 -9.18 10.59 -8.35
N GLN A 237 -9.85 9.56 -7.88
CA GLN A 237 -10.99 9.69 -6.98
C GLN A 237 -10.47 9.84 -5.55
N THR A 238 -10.80 10.97 -4.91
CA THR A 238 -10.24 11.36 -3.60
C THR A 238 -11.26 11.40 -2.47
N ASP A 239 -12.52 11.15 -2.75
CA ASP A 239 -13.61 11.04 -1.76
C ASP A 239 -13.45 9.83 -0.84
N THR A 240 -12.89 8.74 -1.36
CA THR A 240 -12.54 7.52 -0.63
C THR A 240 -11.09 7.16 -0.90
N LEU A 241 -10.30 7.01 0.16
CA LEU A 241 -8.88 6.69 0.08
C LEU A 241 -8.63 5.28 0.61
N ARG A 242 -7.69 4.59 -0.01
CA ARG A 242 -7.18 3.31 0.46
C ARG A 242 -5.84 3.53 1.16
N ILE A 243 -5.72 3.03 2.37
CA ILE A 243 -4.50 3.14 3.16
C ILE A 243 -3.85 1.78 3.25
N TYR A 244 -2.62 1.69 2.80
CA TYR A 244 -1.78 0.50 2.93
C TYR A 244 -0.82 0.71 4.09
N VAL A 245 -0.92 -0.15 5.11
CA VAL A 245 -0.06 -0.10 6.29
C VAL A 245 0.85 -1.31 6.27
N THR A 246 2.15 -1.08 6.34
CA THR A 246 3.13 -2.16 6.42
C THR A 246 3.32 -2.58 7.86
N VAL A 247 2.90 -3.81 8.19
CA VAL A 247 3.01 -4.38 9.53
C VAL A 247 4.22 -5.30 9.61
N PRO A 248 5.17 -5.05 10.54
CA PRO A 248 6.26 -5.98 10.81
C PRO A 248 5.72 -7.33 11.30
N GLN A 249 6.36 -8.42 10.90
CA GLN A 249 5.92 -9.79 11.24
C GLN A 249 5.84 -10.03 12.75
N THR A 250 6.67 -9.37 13.54
CA THR A 250 6.68 -9.45 15.00
C THR A 250 5.39 -8.93 15.64
N GLN A 251 4.67 -8.03 14.95
CA GLN A 251 3.46 -7.37 15.45
C GLN A 251 2.18 -7.86 14.77
N SER A 252 2.30 -8.75 13.79
CA SER A 252 1.15 -9.24 13.01
C SER A 252 0.09 -9.96 13.87
N ARG A 253 0.50 -10.58 15.00
CA ARG A 253 -0.42 -11.28 15.91
C ARG A 253 -1.32 -10.34 16.73
N SER A 254 -0.94 -9.08 16.88
CA SER A 254 -1.72 -8.08 17.63
C SER A 254 -2.75 -7.33 16.77
N ILE A 255 -2.75 -7.58 15.47
CA ILE A 255 -3.67 -6.92 14.52
C ILE A 255 -4.77 -7.90 14.14
N ALA A 256 -6.00 -7.53 14.45
CA ALA A 256 -7.20 -8.28 14.09
C ALA A 256 -8.08 -7.42 13.16
N PRO A 257 -8.90 -8.06 12.29
CA PRO A 257 -9.90 -7.33 11.51
C PRO A 257 -10.85 -6.54 12.43
N GLY A 258 -11.11 -5.28 12.09
CA GLY A 258 -12.02 -4.42 12.87
C GLY A 258 -11.34 -3.54 13.92
N LEU A 259 -10.01 -3.56 14.05
CA LEU A 259 -9.28 -2.59 14.87
C LEU A 259 -9.47 -1.17 14.33
N GLY A 260 -9.82 -0.24 15.20
CA GLY A 260 -9.88 1.17 14.88
C GLY A 260 -8.49 1.73 14.57
N LEU A 261 -8.35 2.44 13.44
CA LEU A 261 -7.14 3.11 13.03
C LEU A 261 -7.31 4.63 13.15
N THR A 262 -6.36 5.29 13.79
CA THR A 262 -6.24 6.75 13.75
C THR A 262 -5.12 7.10 12.77
N VAL A 263 -5.47 7.84 11.72
CA VAL A 263 -4.51 8.27 10.70
C VAL A 263 -4.03 9.68 11.05
N ALA A 264 -2.73 9.81 11.33
CA ALA A 264 -2.07 11.10 11.46
C ALA A 264 -1.28 11.40 10.19
N ALA A 265 -1.69 12.42 9.43
CA ALA A 265 -0.96 12.90 8.27
C ALA A 265 0.00 14.02 8.68
N THR A 266 1.31 13.78 8.54
CA THR A 266 2.31 14.84 8.73
C THR A 266 2.61 15.46 7.36
N LEU A 267 2.09 16.66 7.12
CA LEU A 267 2.44 17.45 5.94
C LEU A 267 3.86 18.02 6.15
N ARG A 268 4.81 17.49 5.39
CA ARG A 268 6.15 18.09 5.30
C ARG A 268 6.08 19.15 4.21
N ALA A 269 6.00 20.42 4.58
CA ALA A 269 6.21 21.51 3.63
C ALA A 269 7.65 21.39 3.08
N ARG A 270 7.77 21.39 1.76
CA ARG A 270 9.04 21.50 1.05
C ARG A 270 9.31 22.93 0.71
#